data_17cf74a36704e0efa2364f4ea622febc
#
_entry.id   17cf74a36704e0efa2364f4ea622febc
#
_cell.length_a   1.000
_cell.length_b   1.000
_cell.length_c   1.000
_cell.angle_alpha   90.00
_cell.angle_beta   90.00
_cell.angle_gamma   90.00
#
_symmetry.space_group_name_H-M   'P 1'
#
loop_
_entity.id
_entity.type
_entity.pdbx_description
1 polymer ?
#
loop_
_entity_poly.entity_id
_entity_poly.type
_entity_poly.pdbx_seq_one_letter_code
_entity_poly.pdbx_strand_id
1 'polypeptide(L)'
;MTKYIFVTGGVVSGLGKGITAASLGRLLKQRGLRVRVQKLDPYLNVDPGTMSPYQHGEVFVTDDGAETDLDLGHYERFIDENLTVNSSVSAGRVYWNVLNRERAGDYLGGTVQIIPHITDEIKRHIYALEGPDVDAAIVEIGGTVGDIESQPFLEAIRQVGAERGRQNVMFIHVSLIVSIPGSGELKSKPTQHSAKELLSLGIQPDVIMCRSDAPVPQDILNKISLFCNIPADHAIPNLTAELLYEVPLMLEREGLADVVVRRLGLICHAPDLTEWATMVHRAKHPAGAVTIALVGKYVGLHDAYLSVAEALTHGGIENGVSVDIRWVNSEEVTADTADRLMSGVHGILVPGGFGGRGVEGKIQAIRFARENGVPFLGICLGMQLAVAEFARNVCGLAGAHSAELDPNTPHPVIDLMPDQVGVTAKGGTMRLGSYPCRLAAGSLAAAVYGAQEISERHRHR
;
A
#
# COMPACT_ATOMS: atom_id res chain seq x y z
N MET A 1 -23.00 -10.09 -13.09
CA MET A 1 -22.65 -10.62 -11.74
C MET A 1 -21.16 -10.47 -11.57
N THR A 2 -20.73 -9.82 -10.52
CA THR A 2 -19.31 -9.60 -10.20
C THR A 2 -18.58 -10.93 -10.02
N LYS A 3 -17.41 -11.08 -10.62
CA LYS A 3 -16.52 -12.23 -10.45
C LYS A 3 -15.54 -11.97 -9.31
N TYR A 4 -15.22 -13.00 -8.53
CA TYR A 4 -14.31 -12.89 -7.40
C TYR A 4 -12.98 -13.60 -7.67
N ILE A 5 -11.90 -12.92 -7.39
CA ILE A 5 -10.54 -13.43 -7.51
C ILE A 5 -9.87 -13.30 -6.14
N PHE A 6 -9.67 -14.41 -5.47
CA PHE A 6 -9.00 -14.45 -4.17
C PHE A 6 -7.51 -14.72 -4.34
N VAL A 7 -6.68 -13.83 -3.80
CA VAL A 7 -5.21 -13.97 -3.83
C VAL A 7 -4.73 -14.37 -2.44
N THR A 8 -4.25 -15.58 -2.32
CA THR A 8 -3.67 -16.15 -1.09
C THR A 8 -2.17 -16.31 -1.23
N GLY A 9 -1.45 -16.49 -0.12
CA GLY A 9 -0.01 -16.75 -0.17
C GLY A 9 0.43 -17.78 0.84
N GLY A 10 1.52 -18.43 0.55
CA GLY A 10 2.09 -19.44 1.41
C GLY A 10 3.62 -19.47 1.39
N VAL A 11 4.20 -20.29 2.26
CA VAL A 11 5.64 -20.45 2.54
C VAL A 11 6.20 -19.34 3.45
N VAL A 12 6.14 -18.05 3.04
CA VAL A 12 6.61 -16.90 3.82
C VAL A 12 5.75 -15.67 3.55
N SER A 13 5.79 -14.69 4.43
CA SER A 13 5.23 -13.35 4.20
C SER A 13 6.08 -12.55 3.20
N GLY A 14 5.55 -11.44 2.66
CA GLY A 14 6.32 -10.57 1.76
C GLY A 14 6.56 -11.13 0.35
N LEU A 15 5.82 -12.15 -0.09
CA LEU A 15 5.95 -12.76 -1.43
C LEU A 15 5.44 -11.88 -2.58
N GLY A 16 4.88 -10.73 -2.29
CA GLY A 16 4.32 -9.85 -3.31
C GLY A 16 2.89 -10.21 -3.73
N LYS A 17 2.05 -10.71 -2.81
CA LYS A 17 0.61 -10.88 -3.03
C LYS A 17 -0.05 -9.59 -3.49
N GLY A 18 0.23 -8.47 -2.77
CA GLY A 18 -0.30 -7.14 -3.08
C GLY A 18 0.08 -6.69 -4.48
N ILE A 19 1.34 -6.84 -4.86
CA ILE A 19 1.82 -6.50 -6.20
C ILE A 19 1.21 -7.40 -7.27
N THR A 20 0.99 -8.69 -6.98
CA THR A 20 0.30 -9.60 -7.89
C THR A 20 -1.15 -9.17 -8.08
N ALA A 21 -1.87 -8.85 -6.99
CA ALA A 21 -3.25 -8.35 -7.03
C ALA A 21 -3.36 -7.01 -7.77
N ALA A 22 -2.47 -6.06 -7.47
CA ALA A 22 -2.40 -4.76 -8.12
C ALA A 22 -2.12 -4.88 -9.62
N SER A 23 -1.13 -5.71 -9.99
CA SER A 23 -0.77 -5.97 -11.39
C SER A 23 -1.91 -6.61 -12.16
N LEU A 24 -2.57 -7.62 -11.58
CA LEU A 24 -3.75 -8.23 -12.20
C LEU A 24 -4.88 -7.20 -12.35
N GLY A 25 -5.12 -6.38 -11.34
CA GLY A 25 -6.09 -5.28 -11.41
C GLY A 25 -5.81 -4.35 -12.59
N ARG A 26 -4.55 -3.94 -12.77
CA ARG A 26 -4.12 -3.14 -13.93
C ARG A 26 -4.38 -3.84 -15.25
N LEU A 27 -4.00 -5.11 -15.36
CA LEU A 27 -4.17 -5.89 -16.61
C LEU A 27 -5.65 -6.08 -16.99
N LEU A 28 -6.52 -6.28 -16.01
CA LEU A 28 -7.95 -6.38 -16.24
C LEU A 28 -8.57 -5.03 -16.62
N LYS A 29 -8.15 -3.93 -15.95
CA LYS A 29 -8.57 -2.57 -16.30
C LYS A 29 -8.17 -2.21 -17.73
N GLN A 30 -6.97 -2.57 -18.17
CA GLN A 30 -6.51 -2.34 -19.56
C GLN A 30 -7.26 -3.15 -20.61
N ARG A 31 -8.00 -4.15 -20.17
CA ARG A 31 -8.96 -4.89 -21.02
C ARG A 31 -10.38 -4.30 -21.00
N GLY A 32 -10.56 -3.13 -20.36
CA GLY A 32 -11.84 -2.44 -20.25
C GLY A 32 -12.76 -2.98 -19.16
N LEU A 33 -12.24 -3.81 -18.25
CA LEU A 33 -13.00 -4.35 -17.12
C LEU A 33 -12.94 -3.38 -15.92
N ARG A 34 -14.06 -3.25 -15.22
CA ARG A 34 -14.18 -2.46 -14.01
C ARG A 34 -13.85 -3.34 -12.81
N VAL A 35 -12.77 -2.99 -12.12
CA VAL A 35 -12.16 -3.81 -11.07
C VAL A 35 -12.25 -3.09 -9.74
N ARG A 36 -12.62 -3.80 -8.67
CA ARG A 36 -12.44 -3.35 -7.28
C ARG A 36 -11.43 -4.24 -6.59
N VAL A 37 -10.66 -3.65 -5.66
CA VAL A 37 -9.65 -4.39 -4.89
C VAL A 37 -9.90 -4.21 -3.40
N GLN A 38 -9.69 -5.29 -2.65
CA GLN A 38 -9.80 -5.30 -1.19
C GLN A 38 -8.65 -6.11 -0.59
N LYS A 39 -8.15 -5.65 0.54
CA LYS A 39 -7.22 -6.38 1.40
C LYS A 39 -7.92 -6.80 2.69
N LEU A 40 -7.73 -8.06 3.06
CA LEU A 40 -8.17 -8.63 4.34
C LEU A 40 -6.93 -8.92 5.19
N ASP A 41 -6.74 -8.16 6.27
CA ASP A 41 -5.57 -8.26 7.14
C ASP A 41 -5.87 -9.04 8.42
N PRO A 42 -5.07 -10.05 8.78
CA PRO A 42 -5.37 -10.93 9.92
C PRO A 42 -5.04 -10.34 11.29
N TYR A 43 -4.40 -9.18 11.38
CA TYR A 43 -4.08 -8.56 12.67
C TYR A 43 -5.34 -8.07 13.41
N LEU A 44 -5.22 -7.99 14.77
CA LEU A 44 -6.32 -7.60 15.66
C LEU A 44 -6.44 -6.08 15.90
N ASN A 45 -5.60 -5.26 15.31
CA ASN A 45 -5.81 -3.82 15.32
C ASN A 45 -7.05 -3.49 14.48
N VAL A 46 -7.87 -2.57 14.94
CA VAL A 46 -9.09 -2.15 14.21
C VAL A 46 -8.70 -1.51 12.87
N ASP A 47 -7.66 -0.70 12.89
CA ASP A 47 -6.98 -0.11 11.75
C ASP A 47 -5.49 0.10 12.07
N PRO A 48 -4.63 0.43 11.10
CA PRO A 48 -3.21 0.65 11.34
C PRO A 48 -2.87 2.04 11.90
N GLY A 49 -3.85 2.91 12.13
CA GLY A 49 -3.63 4.31 12.54
C GLY A 49 -2.81 4.50 13.81
N THR A 50 -2.83 3.53 14.72
CA THR A 50 -2.05 3.54 15.97
C THR A 50 -0.79 2.69 15.92
N MET A 51 -0.51 2.02 14.80
CA MET A 51 0.66 1.15 14.65
C MET A 51 1.94 1.95 14.46
N SER A 52 3.06 1.34 14.86
CA SER A 52 4.38 1.93 14.62
C SER A 52 4.78 1.78 13.15
N PRO A 53 5.21 2.86 12.48
CA PRO A 53 5.72 2.78 11.11
C PRO A 53 6.93 1.85 10.95
N TYR A 54 7.69 1.58 12.00
CA TYR A 54 8.78 0.59 11.98
C TYR A 54 8.32 -0.86 11.90
N GLN A 55 7.05 -1.14 12.21
CA GLN A 55 6.51 -2.51 12.17
C GLN A 55 5.66 -2.76 10.92
N HIS A 56 4.93 -1.74 10.47
CA HIS A 56 3.93 -1.89 9.41
C HIS A 56 4.15 -1.00 8.18
N GLY A 57 5.21 -0.18 8.19
CA GLY A 57 5.40 0.83 7.15
C GLY A 57 4.47 2.03 7.34
N GLU A 58 4.18 2.74 6.26
CA GLU A 58 3.30 3.91 6.30
C GLU A 58 1.83 3.53 6.55
N VAL A 59 1.09 4.46 7.15
CA VAL A 59 -0.37 4.42 7.18
C VAL A 59 -0.89 5.15 5.96
N PHE A 60 -1.54 4.41 5.05
CA PHE A 60 -2.14 4.98 3.85
C PHE A 60 -3.57 5.45 4.17
N VAL A 61 -3.94 6.65 3.73
CA VAL A 61 -5.28 7.22 3.97
C VAL A 61 -6.05 7.29 2.67
N THR A 62 -7.26 6.72 2.64
CA THR A 62 -8.17 6.79 1.50
C THR A 62 -8.90 8.14 1.41
N ASP A 63 -9.54 8.45 0.28
CA ASP A 63 -10.30 9.69 0.10
C ASP A 63 -11.42 9.86 1.13
N ASP A 64 -12.08 8.77 1.52
CA ASP A 64 -13.15 8.75 2.51
C ASP A 64 -12.66 8.68 3.97
N GLY A 65 -11.33 8.80 4.19
CA GLY A 65 -10.74 8.97 5.51
C GLY A 65 -10.43 7.68 6.26
N ALA A 66 -10.41 6.52 5.60
CA ALA A 66 -9.94 5.30 6.25
C ALA A 66 -8.41 5.28 6.38
N GLU A 67 -7.92 4.97 7.58
CA GLU A 67 -6.51 4.63 7.81
C GLU A 67 -6.30 3.16 7.45
N THR A 68 -5.37 2.88 6.54
CA THR A 68 -5.22 1.56 5.92
C THR A 68 -3.76 1.15 5.79
N ASP A 69 -3.54 -0.11 5.46
CA ASP A 69 -2.22 -0.68 5.16
C ASP A 69 -1.60 -0.06 3.89
N LEU A 70 -0.28 -0.08 3.81
CA LEU A 70 0.51 0.48 2.69
C LEU A 70 0.21 -0.18 1.33
N ASP A 71 -0.28 -1.41 1.32
CA ASP A 71 -0.63 -2.12 0.08
C ASP A 71 -1.74 -1.41 -0.72
N LEU A 72 -2.62 -0.66 -0.04
CA LEU A 72 -3.63 0.12 -0.73
C LEU A 72 -3.02 1.21 -1.62
N GLY A 73 -1.88 1.76 -1.21
CA GLY A 73 -1.10 2.66 -2.06
C GLY A 73 -0.61 1.96 -3.34
N HIS A 74 -0.17 0.71 -3.26
CA HIS A 74 0.17 -0.06 -4.45
C HIS A 74 -1.06 -0.28 -5.35
N TYR A 75 -2.21 -0.62 -4.77
CA TYR A 75 -3.42 -0.81 -5.57
C TYR A 75 -3.82 0.47 -6.31
N GLU A 76 -3.85 1.62 -5.62
CA GLU A 76 -4.16 2.90 -6.28
C GLU A 76 -3.17 3.25 -7.38
N ARG A 77 -1.86 3.11 -7.13
CA ARG A 77 -0.81 3.42 -8.12
C ARG A 77 -0.88 2.54 -9.37
N PHE A 78 -1.23 1.26 -9.22
CA PHE A 78 -1.30 0.33 -10.32
C PHE A 78 -2.64 0.41 -11.07
N ILE A 79 -3.75 0.46 -10.34
CA ILE A 79 -5.09 0.41 -10.93
C ILE A 79 -5.54 1.81 -11.38
N ASP A 80 -4.94 2.87 -10.82
CA ASP A 80 -5.28 4.26 -11.09
C ASP A 80 -6.76 4.55 -10.78
N GLU A 81 -7.15 4.22 -9.56
CA GLU A 81 -8.46 4.50 -8.98
C GLU A 81 -8.34 4.71 -7.47
N ASN A 82 -9.08 5.71 -6.95
CA ASN A 82 -9.13 5.95 -5.52
C ASN A 82 -9.89 4.84 -4.81
N LEU A 83 -9.30 4.32 -3.75
CA LEU A 83 -9.89 3.30 -2.91
C LEU A 83 -10.71 3.91 -1.77
N THR A 84 -11.51 3.07 -1.12
CA THR A 84 -12.43 3.46 -0.05
C THR A 84 -12.23 2.60 1.19
N VAL A 85 -12.92 2.95 2.26
CA VAL A 85 -12.99 2.19 3.52
C VAL A 85 -13.36 0.71 3.31
N ASN A 86 -14.02 0.37 2.21
CA ASN A 86 -14.36 -1.01 1.87
C ASN A 86 -13.18 -1.79 1.29
N SER A 87 -12.11 -1.11 0.91
CA SER A 87 -10.92 -1.74 0.33
C SER A 87 -9.94 -2.30 1.36
N SER A 88 -10.13 -2.00 2.66
CA SER A 88 -9.28 -2.53 3.74
C SER A 88 -10.14 -3.03 4.91
N VAL A 89 -9.94 -4.27 5.31
CA VAL A 89 -10.67 -4.90 6.41
C VAL A 89 -9.70 -5.70 7.27
N SER A 90 -9.56 -5.30 8.54
CA SER A 90 -8.76 -6.05 9.51
C SER A 90 -9.60 -7.07 10.29
N ALA A 91 -8.96 -8.11 10.81
CA ALA A 91 -9.60 -9.03 11.76
C ALA A 91 -10.16 -8.26 12.96
N GLY A 92 -9.40 -7.30 13.50
CA GLY A 92 -9.86 -6.46 14.62
C GLY A 92 -11.17 -5.74 14.32
N ARG A 93 -11.32 -5.15 13.13
CA ARG A 93 -12.57 -4.50 12.71
C ARG A 93 -13.74 -5.50 12.61
N VAL A 94 -13.50 -6.69 12.06
CA VAL A 94 -14.51 -7.75 11.95
C VAL A 94 -14.98 -8.18 13.33
N TYR A 95 -14.05 -8.52 14.25
CA TYR A 95 -14.38 -8.92 15.61
C TYR A 95 -15.08 -7.80 16.38
N TRP A 96 -14.60 -6.56 16.23
CA TRP A 96 -15.21 -5.40 16.88
C TRP A 96 -16.68 -5.22 16.48
N ASN A 97 -16.99 -5.36 15.19
CA ASN A 97 -18.36 -5.26 14.68
C ASN A 97 -19.26 -6.37 15.25
N VAL A 98 -18.78 -7.62 15.24
CA VAL A 98 -19.54 -8.77 15.76
C VAL A 98 -19.78 -8.65 17.27
N LEU A 99 -18.77 -8.26 18.04
CA LEU A 99 -18.88 -8.09 19.50
C LEU A 99 -19.83 -6.94 19.86
N ASN A 100 -19.78 -5.81 19.15
CA ASN A 100 -20.71 -4.71 19.36
C ASN A 100 -22.16 -5.11 19.07
N ARG A 101 -22.39 -5.87 18.01
CA ARG A 101 -23.73 -6.41 17.69
C ARG A 101 -24.20 -7.42 18.73
N GLU A 102 -23.30 -8.24 19.27
CA GLU A 102 -23.64 -9.13 20.38
C GLU A 102 -24.09 -8.31 21.61
N ARG A 103 -23.33 -7.27 21.98
CA ARG A 103 -23.67 -6.39 23.10
C ARG A 103 -24.97 -5.60 22.85
N ALA A 104 -25.31 -5.31 21.62
CA ALA A 104 -26.57 -4.67 21.23
C ALA A 104 -27.77 -5.64 21.23
N GLY A 105 -27.53 -6.95 21.36
CA GLY A 105 -28.60 -7.98 21.40
C GLY A 105 -29.05 -8.45 20.01
N ASP A 106 -28.35 -8.13 18.95
CA ASP A 106 -28.72 -8.47 17.56
C ASP A 106 -28.83 -9.98 17.32
N TYR A 107 -28.16 -10.79 18.13
CA TYR A 107 -28.15 -12.25 18.00
C TYR A 107 -29.22 -12.96 18.86
N LEU A 108 -30.12 -12.19 19.49
CA LEU A 108 -31.30 -12.69 20.21
C LEU A 108 -30.99 -13.78 21.24
N GLY A 109 -29.83 -13.70 21.92
CA GLY A 109 -29.38 -14.67 22.92
C GLY A 109 -28.71 -15.92 22.34
N GLY A 110 -28.50 -16.01 21.04
CA GLY A 110 -27.76 -17.10 20.41
C GLY A 110 -26.28 -17.08 20.78
N THR A 111 -25.64 -18.25 20.79
CA THR A 111 -24.18 -18.37 20.98
C THR A 111 -23.45 -17.84 19.75
N VAL A 112 -22.64 -16.80 19.93
CA VAL A 112 -21.82 -16.21 18.85
C VAL A 112 -20.52 -16.99 18.69
N GLN A 113 -20.20 -17.43 17.47
CA GLN A 113 -19.05 -18.29 17.14
C GLN A 113 -18.32 -17.76 15.91
N ILE A 114 -17.10 -18.28 15.66
CA ILE A 114 -16.34 -17.94 14.44
C ILE A 114 -17.17 -18.25 13.19
N ILE A 115 -17.72 -19.47 13.14
CA ILE A 115 -18.67 -19.88 12.11
C ILE A 115 -20.05 -19.98 12.79
N PRO A 116 -21.09 -19.27 12.29
CA PRO A 116 -21.08 -18.45 11.08
C PRO A 116 -20.78 -16.97 11.29
N HIS A 117 -20.75 -16.43 12.52
CA HIS A 117 -20.90 -15.00 12.78
C HIS A 117 -19.71 -14.16 12.29
N ILE A 118 -18.47 -14.60 12.55
CA ILE A 118 -17.26 -13.93 12.05
C ILE A 118 -17.13 -14.12 10.53
N THR A 119 -17.35 -15.34 10.04
CA THR A 119 -17.28 -15.62 8.59
C THR A 119 -18.35 -14.86 7.81
N ASP A 120 -19.56 -14.70 8.34
CA ASP A 120 -20.62 -13.92 7.70
C ASP A 120 -20.28 -12.42 7.67
N GLU A 121 -19.66 -11.89 8.73
CA GLU A 121 -19.21 -10.51 8.76
C GLU A 121 -18.07 -10.28 7.73
N ILE A 122 -17.12 -11.22 7.60
CA ILE A 122 -16.09 -11.17 6.55
C ILE A 122 -16.74 -11.20 5.16
N LYS A 123 -17.68 -12.13 4.92
CA LYS A 123 -18.39 -12.22 3.64
C LYS A 123 -19.18 -10.94 3.33
N ARG A 124 -19.79 -10.31 4.34
CA ARG A 124 -20.47 -9.02 4.18
C ARG A 124 -19.53 -7.94 3.63
N HIS A 125 -18.30 -7.88 4.12
CA HIS A 125 -17.28 -6.96 3.59
C HIS A 125 -16.84 -7.32 2.17
N ILE A 126 -16.69 -8.61 1.85
CA ILE A 126 -16.38 -9.06 0.50
C ILE A 126 -17.51 -8.71 -0.48
N TYR A 127 -18.76 -8.95 -0.09
CA TYR A 127 -19.92 -8.65 -0.94
C TYR A 127 -20.19 -7.15 -1.09
N ALA A 128 -19.68 -6.30 -0.19
CA ALA A 128 -19.73 -4.85 -0.35
C ALA A 128 -18.93 -4.33 -1.58
N LEU A 129 -18.09 -5.16 -2.18
CA LEU A 129 -17.43 -4.87 -3.44
C LEU A 129 -18.33 -5.06 -4.66
N GLU A 130 -19.46 -5.75 -4.53
CA GLU A 130 -20.39 -5.95 -5.63
C GLU A 130 -21.01 -4.63 -6.10
N GLY A 131 -21.32 -4.55 -7.36
CA GLY A 131 -22.03 -3.44 -7.96
C GLY A 131 -22.43 -3.73 -9.41
N PRO A 132 -23.41 -2.99 -9.95
CA PRO A 132 -23.82 -3.15 -11.35
C PRO A 132 -22.70 -2.74 -12.33
N ASP A 133 -21.75 -1.94 -11.82
CA ASP A 133 -20.60 -1.39 -12.52
C ASP A 133 -19.29 -2.10 -12.16
N VAL A 134 -19.33 -3.30 -11.58
CA VAL A 134 -18.15 -4.08 -11.19
C VAL A 134 -18.14 -5.42 -11.89
N ASP A 135 -17.13 -5.62 -12.74
CA ASP A 135 -16.94 -6.87 -13.47
C ASP A 135 -16.15 -7.89 -12.66
N ALA A 136 -15.12 -7.44 -11.92
CA ALA A 136 -14.30 -8.30 -11.08
C ALA A 136 -13.94 -7.62 -9.74
N ALA A 137 -13.95 -8.41 -8.66
CA ALA A 137 -13.46 -8.04 -7.34
C ALA A 137 -12.22 -8.90 -7.01
N ILE A 138 -11.08 -8.26 -6.79
CA ILE A 138 -9.84 -8.92 -6.38
C ILE A 138 -9.71 -8.73 -4.87
N VAL A 139 -9.61 -9.84 -4.13
CA VAL A 139 -9.51 -9.83 -2.68
C VAL A 139 -8.20 -10.52 -2.27
N GLU A 140 -7.29 -9.75 -1.72
CA GLU A 140 -6.03 -10.26 -1.16
C GLU A 140 -6.22 -10.70 0.27
N ILE A 141 -5.77 -11.91 0.60
CA ILE A 141 -5.76 -12.43 1.95
C ILE A 141 -4.37 -12.21 2.55
N GLY A 142 -4.31 -11.36 3.57
CA GLY A 142 -3.10 -11.10 4.36
C GLY A 142 -2.64 -12.35 5.13
N GLY A 143 -1.39 -12.33 5.57
CA GLY A 143 -0.78 -13.48 6.25
C GLY A 143 -0.39 -14.62 5.30
N THR A 144 -0.09 -15.76 5.89
CA THR A 144 0.37 -16.97 5.20
C THR A 144 -0.64 -18.08 5.43
N VAL A 145 -0.92 -18.90 4.42
CA VAL A 145 -1.75 -20.10 4.57
C VAL A 145 -1.09 -21.03 5.61
N GLY A 146 -1.86 -21.41 6.63
CA GLY A 146 -1.38 -22.14 7.82
C GLY A 146 -1.32 -21.28 9.08
N ASP A 147 -1.28 -19.94 8.95
CA ASP A 147 -1.33 -19.06 10.12
C ASP A 147 -2.72 -19.09 10.77
N ILE A 148 -2.75 -19.17 12.11
CA ILE A 148 -4.00 -19.24 12.88
C ILE A 148 -4.88 -18.02 12.63
N GLU A 149 -4.26 -16.86 12.54
CA GLU A 149 -4.93 -15.56 12.36
C GLU A 149 -5.67 -15.46 11.03
N SER A 150 -5.17 -16.15 10.00
CA SER A 150 -5.76 -16.11 8.64
C SER A 150 -6.90 -17.11 8.45
N GLN A 151 -7.08 -18.09 9.36
CA GLN A 151 -8.07 -19.16 9.20
C GLN A 151 -9.50 -18.66 9.01
N PRO A 152 -10.03 -17.67 9.77
CA PRO A 152 -11.39 -17.17 9.55
C PRO A 152 -11.60 -16.57 8.15
N PHE A 153 -10.58 -15.90 7.60
CA PHE A 153 -10.62 -15.35 6.25
C PHE A 153 -10.61 -16.45 5.19
N LEU A 154 -9.75 -17.45 5.35
CA LEU A 154 -9.69 -18.60 4.45
C LEU A 154 -11.00 -19.39 4.45
N GLU A 155 -11.60 -19.60 5.62
CA GLU A 155 -12.93 -20.25 5.73
C GLU A 155 -14.03 -19.39 5.05
N ALA A 156 -14.00 -18.06 5.23
CA ALA A 156 -14.98 -17.17 4.60
C ALA A 156 -14.88 -17.21 3.06
N ILE A 157 -13.68 -17.14 2.49
CA ILE A 157 -13.52 -17.21 1.02
C ILE A 157 -13.87 -18.60 0.45
N ARG A 158 -13.64 -19.67 1.22
CA ARG A 158 -14.11 -21.00 0.86
C ARG A 158 -15.64 -21.03 0.77
N GLN A 159 -16.34 -20.41 1.75
CA GLN A 159 -17.79 -20.29 1.76
C GLN A 159 -18.27 -19.43 0.56
N VAL A 160 -17.63 -18.30 0.27
CA VAL A 160 -17.94 -17.49 -0.94
C VAL A 160 -17.82 -18.35 -2.20
N GLY A 161 -16.78 -19.18 -2.30
CA GLY A 161 -16.60 -20.12 -3.42
C GLY A 161 -17.76 -21.10 -3.57
N ALA A 162 -18.32 -21.61 -2.46
CA ALA A 162 -19.48 -22.49 -2.47
C ALA A 162 -20.78 -21.73 -2.81
N GLU A 163 -20.98 -20.54 -2.23
CA GLU A 163 -22.19 -19.74 -2.40
C GLU A 163 -22.31 -19.14 -3.81
N ARG A 164 -21.21 -18.63 -4.39
CA ARG A 164 -21.19 -17.98 -5.71
C ARG A 164 -20.95 -18.96 -6.85
N GLY A 165 -20.46 -20.15 -6.55
CA GLY A 165 -20.13 -21.20 -7.50
C GLY A 165 -18.81 -20.98 -8.23
N ARG A 166 -18.18 -22.08 -8.60
CA ARG A 166 -16.82 -22.11 -9.19
C ARG A 166 -16.70 -21.29 -10.48
N GLN A 167 -17.77 -21.08 -11.22
CA GLN A 167 -17.77 -20.26 -12.45
C GLN A 167 -17.64 -18.75 -12.17
N ASN A 168 -17.86 -18.32 -10.92
CA ASN A 168 -17.80 -16.92 -10.52
C ASN A 168 -16.67 -16.62 -9.55
N VAL A 169 -15.91 -17.64 -9.13
CA VAL A 169 -14.85 -17.53 -8.12
C VAL A 169 -13.59 -18.21 -8.61
N MET A 170 -12.46 -17.55 -8.42
CA MET A 170 -11.14 -18.05 -8.76
C MET A 170 -10.17 -17.85 -7.58
N PHE A 171 -9.29 -18.82 -7.35
CA PHE A 171 -8.28 -18.78 -6.31
C PHE A 171 -6.87 -18.77 -6.94
N ILE A 172 -6.13 -17.69 -6.69
CA ILE A 172 -4.73 -17.54 -7.08
C ILE A 172 -3.88 -17.71 -5.82
N HIS A 173 -2.91 -18.61 -5.87
CA HIS A 173 -2.02 -18.86 -4.74
C HIS A 173 -0.59 -18.46 -5.08
N VAL A 174 -0.06 -17.46 -4.37
CA VAL A 174 1.32 -16.98 -4.53
C VAL A 174 2.24 -17.83 -3.65
N SER A 175 3.23 -18.46 -4.23
CA SER A 175 4.16 -19.34 -3.50
C SER A 175 5.60 -19.18 -4.00
N LEU A 176 6.56 -19.53 -3.16
CA LEU A 176 7.98 -19.36 -3.39
C LEU A 176 8.62 -20.62 -4.00
N ILE A 177 9.34 -20.44 -5.09
CA ILE A 177 10.29 -21.42 -5.60
C ILE A 177 11.65 -21.13 -4.97
N VAL A 178 12.11 -22.03 -4.13
CA VAL A 178 13.35 -21.83 -3.37
C VAL A 178 14.56 -22.23 -4.20
N SER A 179 15.53 -21.34 -4.32
CA SER A 179 16.87 -21.68 -4.82
C SER A 179 17.77 -22.14 -3.67
N ILE A 180 18.43 -23.29 -3.83
CA ILE A 180 19.36 -23.77 -2.81
C ILE A 180 20.71 -23.08 -3.00
N PRO A 181 21.19 -22.33 -1.97
CA PRO A 181 22.52 -21.72 -2.03
C PRO A 181 23.61 -22.74 -2.33
N GLY A 182 24.54 -22.39 -3.23
CA GLY A 182 25.67 -23.25 -3.63
C GLY A 182 25.41 -24.15 -4.82
N SER A 183 24.23 -24.77 -4.96
CA SER A 183 23.91 -25.59 -6.14
C SER A 183 23.13 -24.82 -7.22
N GLY A 184 22.47 -23.74 -6.84
CA GLY A 184 21.55 -23.02 -7.73
C GLY A 184 20.29 -23.81 -8.11
N GLU A 185 20.09 -25.00 -7.53
CA GLU A 185 18.96 -25.87 -7.85
C GLU A 185 17.65 -25.29 -7.33
N LEU A 186 16.65 -25.18 -8.20
CA LEU A 186 15.30 -24.72 -7.84
C LEU A 186 14.46 -25.86 -7.25
N LYS A 187 13.81 -25.60 -6.14
CA LYS A 187 12.98 -26.56 -5.40
C LYS A 187 11.51 -26.13 -5.37
N SER A 188 10.63 -26.97 -5.90
CA SER A 188 9.17 -26.79 -5.90
C SER A 188 8.48 -27.40 -4.67
N LYS A 189 9.19 -28.07 -3.77
CA LYS A 189 8.61 -28.72 -2.57
C LYS A 189 7.87 -27.74 -1.66
N PRO A 190 8.39 -26.54 -1.32
CA PRO A 190 7.66 -25.57 -0.50
C PRO A 190 6.33 -25.18 -1.13
N THR A 191 6.30 -24.94 -2.45
CA THR A 191 5.08 -24.64 -3.21
C THR A 191 4.07 -25.77 -3.11
N GLN A 192 4.50 -27.04 -3.31
CA GLN A 192 3.63 -28.20 -3.20
C GLN A 192 3.03 -28.35 -1.79
N HIS A 193 3.82 -28.10 -0.74
CA HIS A 193 3.33 -28.14 0.64
C HIS A 193 2.33 -27.02 0.92
N SER A 194 2.61 -25.80 0.48
CA SER A 194 1.71 -24.67 0.65
C SER A 194 0.38 -24.87 -0.09
N ALA A 195 0.40 -25.39 -1.31
CA ALA A 195 -0.82 -25.75 -2.04
C ALA A 195 -1.60 -26.87 -1.35
N LYS A 196 -0.92 -27.85 -0.74
CA LYS A 196 -1.56 -28.89 0.05
C LYS A 196 -2.23 -28.36 1.31
N GLU A 197 -1.61 -27.40 1.98
CA GLU A 197 -2.19 -26.72 3.14
C GLU A 197 -3.49 -26.01 2.73
N LEU A 198 -3.49 -25.26 1.63
CA LEU A 198 -4.69 -24.61 1.11
C LEU A 198 -5.78 -25.62 0.75
N LEU A 199 -5.40 -26.75 0.14
CA LEU A 199 -6.32 -27.86 -0.18
C LEU A 199 -6.93 -28.48 1.08
N SER A 200 -6.18 -28.60 2.19
CA SER A 200 -6.68 -29.15 3.46
C SER A 200 -7.80 -28.28 4.06
N LEU A 201 -7.83 -27.00 3.72
CA LEU A 201 -8.89 -26.06 4.06
C LEU A 201 -10.08 -26.10 3.09
N GLY A 202 -10.06 -26.99 2.09
CA GLY A 202 -11.11 -27.12 1.08
C GLY A 202 -11.06 -26.10 -0.06
N ILE A 203 -9.91 -25.43 -0.24
CA ILE A 203 -9.69 -24.46 -1.32
C ILE A 203 -8.74 -25.07 -2.36
N GLN A 204 -9.25 -25.39 -3.55
CA GLN A 204 -8.44 -25.76 -4.69
C GLN A 204 -7.98 -24.50 -5.41
N PRO A 205 -6.65 -24.22 -5.49
CA PRO A 205 -6.17 -23.10 -6.30
C PRO A 205 -6.45 -23.35 -7.77
N ASP A 206 -6.78 -22.29 -8.49
CA ASP A 206 -6.90 -22.31 -9.95
C ASP A 206 -5.58 -21.95 -10.63
N VAL A 207 -4.77 -21.09 -10.00
CA VAL A 207 -3.45 -20.62 -10.45
C VAL A 207 -2.45 -20.69 -9.31
N ILE A 208 -1.24 -21.13 -9.60
CA ILE A 208 -0.08 -20.98 -8.73
C ILE A 208 0.87 -19.94 -9.33
N MET A 209 1.07 -18.84 -8.62
CA MET A 209 2.11 -17.86 -8.94
C MET A 209 3.43 -18.32 -8.37
N CYS A 210 4.38 -18.65 -9.25
CA CYS A 210 5.68 -19.21 -8.90
C CYS A 210 6.71 -18.09 -8.71
N ARG A 211 6.77 -17.52 -7.50
CA ARG A 211 7.70 -16.44 -7.15
C ARG A 211 9.12 -16.98 -7.11
N SER A 212 10.04 -16.34 -7.84
CA SER A 212 11.46 -16.75 -7.93
C SER A 212 12.35 -15.56 -8.26
N ASP A 213 13.60 -15.60 -7.81
CA ASP A 213 14.64 -14.64 -8.20
C ASP A 213 15.37 -15.06 -9.49
N ALA A 214 15.16 -16.29 -9.94
CA ALA A 214 15.74 -16.81 -11.18
C ALA A 214 14.65 -17.38 -12.10
N PRO A 215 14.88 -17.42 -13.43
CA PRO A 215 13.97 -18.03 -14.37
C PRO A 215 13.59 -19.46 -13.97
N VAL A 216 12.30 -19.76 -13.97
CA VAL A 216 11.78 -21.08 -13.58
C VAL A 216 11.70 -21.97 -14.81
N PRO A 217 12.44 -23.09 -14.87
CA PRO A 217 12.39 -24.01 -16.00
C PRO A 217 11.02 -24.67 -16.16
N GLN A 218 10.64 -24.99 -17.39
CA GLN A 218 9.34 -25.57 -17.73
C GLN A 218 9.05 -26.91 -17.03
N ASP A 219 10.05 -27.72 -16.81
CA ASP A 219 9.90 -29.00 -16.09
C ASP A 219 9.51 -28.80 -14.61
N ILE A 220 9.99 -27.72 -13.97
CA ILE A 220 9.56 -27.32 -12.63
C ILE A 220 8.10 -26.84 -12.63
N LEU A 221 7.70 -26.04 -13.62
CA LEU A 221 6.30 -25.59 -13.79
C LEU A 221 5.36 -26.78 -14.03
N ASN A 222 5.73 -27.70 -14.92
CA ASN A 222 4.98 -28.93 -15.18
C ASN A 222 4.83 -29.79 -13.93
N LYS A 223 5.90 -29.88 -13.12
CA LYS A 223 5.87 -30.59 -11.85
C LYS A 223 4.92 -29.94 -10.86
N ILE A 224 4.92 -28.60 -10.75
CA ILE A 224 3.99 -27.87 -9.89
C ILE A 224 2.55 -28.12 -10.35
N SER A 225 2.27 -27.99 -11.64
CA SER A 225 0.94 -28.23 -12.21
C SER A 225 0.42 -29.62 -11.85
N LEU A 226 1.24 -30.65 -12.02
CA LEU A 226 0.89 -32.03 -11.70
C LEU A 226 0.61 -32.22 -10.21
N PHE A 227 1.49 -31.73 -9.32
CA PHE A 227 1.37 -31.97 -7.89
C PHE A 227 0.34 -31.07 -7.18
N CYS A 228 0.04 -29.91 -7.76
CA CYS A 228 -0.99 -28.99 -7.23
C CYS A 228 -2.36 -29.15 -7.92
N ASN A 229 -2.49 -30.11 -8.86
CA ASN A 229 -3.72 -30.42 -9.59
C ASN A 229 -4.31 -29.19 -10.29
N ILE A 230 -3.47 -28.49 -11.07
CA ILE A 230 -3.85 -27.35 -11.90
C ILE A 230 -3.48 -27.60 -13.38
N PRO A 231 -4.10 -26.95 -14.36
CA PRO A 231 -3.66 -26.99 -15.76
C PRO A 231 -2.20 -26.56 -15.94
N ALA A 232 -1.54 -27.04 -16.99
CA ALA A 232 -0.13 -26.77 -17.21
C ALA A 232 0.21 -25.29 -17.40
N ASP A 233 -0.70 -24.51 -18.02
CA ASP A 233 -0.59 -23.09 -18.25
C ASP A 233 -1.04 -22.22 -17.05
N HIS A 234 -1.40 -22.84 -15.93
CA HIS A 234 -1.80 -22.17 -14.69
C HIS A 234 -0.70 -22.11 -13.62
N ALA A 235 0.48 -22.69 -13.88
CA ALA A 235 1.68 -22.46 -13.08
C ALA A 235 2.47 -21.31 -13.72
N ILE A 236 2.34 -20.12 -13.18
CA ILE A 236 2.79 -18.87 -13.81
C ILE A 236 4.03 -18.35 -13.09
N PRO A 237 5.17 -18.15 -13.78
CA PRO A 237 6.35 -17.52 -13.22
C PRO A 237 6.06 -16.09 -12.78
N ASN A 238 6.62 -15.69 -11.65
CA ASN A 238 6.59 -14.34 -11.15
C ASN A 238 7.98 -13.98 -10.61
N LEU A 239 8.81 -13.43 -11.49
CA LEU A 239 10.21 -13.14 -11.20
C LEU A 239 10.36 -11.82 -10.41
N THR A 240 11.48 -11.70 -9.70
CA THR A 240 11.88 -10.43 -9.10
C THR A 240 12.20 -9.43 -10.21
N ALA A 241 11.49 -8.29 -10.22
CA ALA A 241 11.74 -7.20 -11.13
C ALA A 241 12.61 -6.14 -10.45
N GLU A 242 13.49 -5.51 -11.22
CA GLU A 242 14.28 -4.35 -10.75
C GLU A 242 13.39 -3.13 -10.53
N LEU A 243 12.41 -2.94 -11.39
CA LEU A 243 11.41 -1.88 -11.30
C LEU A 243 10.03 -2.50 -11.06
N LEU A 244 9.37 -2.11 -9.97
CA LEU A 244 8.09 -2.67 -9.56
C LEU A 244 7.01 -2.53 -10.65
N TYR A 245 7.02 -1.41 -11.38
CA TYR A 245 6.09 -1.13 -12.48
C TYR A 245 6.28 -2.02 -13.73
N GLU A 246 7.35 -2.83 -13.78
CA GLU A 246 7.56 -3.81 -14.84
C GLU A 246 6.73 -5.10 -14.63
N VAL A 247 6.30 -5.35 -13.39
CA VAL A 247 5.58 -6.59 -13.03
C VAL A 247 4.32 -6.82 -13.85
N PRO A 248 3.43 -5.83 -14.11
CA PRO A 248 2.27 -6.05 -14.98
C PRO A 248 2.66 -6.52 -16.38
N LEU A 249 3.70 -5.93 -16.99
CA LEU A 249 4.16 -6.32 -18.32
C LEU A 249 4.75 -7.74 -18.33
N MET A 250 5.41 -8.13 -17.24
CA MET A 250 5.91 -9.50 -17.09
C MET A 250 4.74 -10.50 -16.98
N LEU A 251 3.78 -10.23 -16.10
CA LEU A 251 2.64 -11.12 -15.88
C LEU A 251 1.70 -11.20 -17.09
N GLU A 252 1.63 -10.14 -17.91
CA GLU A 252 0.94 -10.17 -19.20
C GLU A 252 1.61 -11.15 -20.17
N ARG A 253 2.94 -11.08 -20.29
CA ARG A 253 3.71 -12.01 -21.15
C ARG A 253 3.60 -13.47 -20.71
N GLU A 254 3.50 -13.71 -19.40
CA GLU A 254 3.27 -15.03 -18.82
C GLU A 254 1.80 -15.50 -18.90
N GLY A 255 0.89 -14.67 -19.42
CA GLY A 255 -0.48 -15.03 -19.71
C GLY A 255 -1.44 -15.03 -18.52
N LEU A 256 -1.07 -14.40 -17.38
CA LEU A 256 -1.92 -14.39 -16.18
C LEU A 256 -3.33 -13.87 -16.46
N ALA A 257 -3.45 -12.72 -17.13
CA ALA A 257 -4.74 -12.11 -17.37
C ALA A 257 -5.60 -12.93 -18.35
N ASP A 258 -5.00 -13.58 -19.34
CA ASP A 258 -5.71 -14.45 -20.26
C ASP A 258 -6.25 -15.71 -19.57
N VAL A 259 -5.49 -16.29 -18.64
CA VAL A 259 -5.95 -17.39 -17.78
C VAL A 259 -7.16 -16.96 -16.97
N VAL A 260 -7.10 -15.78 -16.31
CA VAL A 260 -8.19 -15.23 -15.50
C VAL A 260 -9.44 -14.97 -16.33
N VAL A 261 -9.31 -14.29 -17.47
CA VAL A 261 -10.42 -13.96 -18.39
C VAL A 261 -11.09 -15.25 -18.87
N ARG A 262 -10.31 -16.22 -19.36
CA ARG A 262 -10.80 -17.51 -19.81
C ARG A 262 -11.51 -18.29 -18.70
N ARG A 263 -10.89 -18.37 -17.53
CA ARG A 263 -11.39 -19.15 -16.37
C ARG A 263 -12.71 -18.62 -15.81
N LEU A 264 -12.86 -17.30 -15.76
CA LEU A 264 -14.07 -16.62 -15.24
C LEU A 264 -15.10 -16.28 -16.32
N GLY A 265 -14.79 -16.53 -17.61
CA GLY A 265 -15.68 -16.20 -18.72
C GLY A 265 -15.95 -14.69 -18.81
N LEU A 266 -14.92 -13.86 -18.57
CA LEU A 266 -15.03 -12.41 -18.68
C LEU A 266 -15.04 -12.00 -20.17
N ILE A 267 -15.89 -11.05 -20.52
CA ILE A 267 -15.97 -10.49 -21.88
C ILE A 267 -15.20 -9.16 -21.86
N CYS A 268 -14.13 -9.08 -22.62
CA CYS A 268 -13.24 -7.92 -22.63
C CYS A 268 -12.59 -7.78 -24.03
N HIS A 269 -11.91 -6.67 -24.25
CA HIS A 269 -11.07 -6.45 -25.45
C HIS A 269 -9.60 -6.79 -25.16
N ALA A 270 -8.76 -6.73 -26.19
CA ALA A 270 -7.33 -6.87 -26.04
C ALA A 270 -6.78 -5.72 -25.17
N PRO A 271 -5.74 -5.96 -24.33
CA PRO A 271 -5.19 -4.92 -23.46
C PRO A 271 -4.42 -3.88 -24.28
N ASP A 272 -4.54 -2.61 -23.88
CA ASP A 272 -3.64 -1.54 -24.32
C ASP A 272 -2.70 -1.18 -23.19
N LEU A 273 -1.46 -1.63 -23.28
CA LEU A 273 -0.40 -1.36 -22.32
C LEU A 273 0.63 -0.36 -22.81
N THR A 274 0.34 0.36 -23.90
CA THR A 274 1.29 1.27 -24.57
C THR A 274 1.80 2.37 -23.64
N GLU A 275 0.89 3.04 -22.93
CA GLU A 275 1.25 4.09 -21.97
C GLU A 275 2.07 3.53 -20.80
N TRP A 276 1.65 2.39 -20.25
CA TRP A 276 2.34 1.73 -19.17
C TRP A 276 3.75 1.27 -19.56
N ALA A 277 3.89 0.68 -20.75
CA ALA A 277 5.19 0.28 -21.29
C ALA A 277 6.11 1.49 -21.57
N THR A 278 5.54 2.61 -22.03
CA THR A 278 6.27 3.86 -22.22
C THR A 278 6.79 4.43 -20.91
N MET A 279 5.96 4.42 -19.84
CA MET A 279 6.36 4.83 -18.49
C MET A 279 7.50 3.95 -17.96
N VAL A 280 7.38 2.63 -18.07
CA VAL A 280 8.44 1.68 -17.68
C VAL A 280 9.73 1.92 -18.48
N HIS A 281 9.61 2.16 -19.78
CA HIS A 281 10.77 2.48 -20.62
C HIS A 281 11.48 3.75 -20.15
N ARG A 282 10.75 4.84 -19.87
CA ARG A 282 11.31 6.08 -19.34
C ARG A 282 12.02 5.86 -18.00
N ALA A 283 11.41 5.09 -17.10
CA ALA A 283 11.98 4.77 -15.80
C ALA A 283 13.32 4.02 -15.91
N LYS A 284 13.45 3.13 -16.91
CA LYS A 284 14.67 2.33 -17.14
C LYS A 284 15.75 3.06 -17.93
N HIS A 285 15.43 4.18 -18.60
CA HIS A 285 16.35 4.92 -19.45
C HIS A 285 16.34 6.43 -19.12
N PRO A 286 16.66 6.81 -17.86
CA PRO A 286 16.72 8.21 -17.47
C PRO A 286 17.85 8.94 -18.19
N ALA A 287 17.64 10.21 -18.57
CA ALA A 287 18.64 11.05 -19.19
C ALA A 287 19.65 11.66 -18.19
N GLY A 288 19.35 11.60 -16.91
CA GLY A 288 20.19 12.12 -15.83
C GLY A 288 19.75 11.59 -14.48
N ALA A 289 20.36 12.10 -13.41
CA ALA A 289 20.04 11.75 -12.04
C ALA A 289 19.96 12.99 -11.14
N VAL A 290 19.05 12.99 -10.19
CA VAL A 290 18.96 13.99 -9.13
C VAL A 290 18.99 13.32 -7.77
N THR A 291 19.63 13.95 -6.80
CA THR A 291 19.66 13.46 -5.41
C THR A 291 18.74 14.31 -4.54
N ILE A 292 17.77 13.70 -3.87
CA ILE A 292 16.86 14.36 -2.92
C ILE A 292 17.16 13.85 -1.52
N ALA A 293 17.47 14.75 -0.59
CA ALA A 293 17.57 14.39 0.81
C ALA A 293 16.17 14.27 1.42
N LEU A 294 15.78 13.08 1.84
CA LEU A 294 14.58 12.84 2.64
C LEU A 294 14.98 12.82 4.12
N VAL A 295 14.65 13.93 4.83
CA VAL A 295 15.04 14.12 6.22
C VAL A 295 13.90 13.68 7.14
N GLY A 296 13.96 12.44 7.59
CA GLY A 296 12.92 11.78 8.37
C GLY A 296 13.41 11.13 9.64
N LYS A 297 12.49 10.67 10.47
CA LYS A 297 12.81 9.93 11.72
C LYS A 297 12.59 8.41 11.62
N TYR A 298 12.00 7.94 10.53
CA TYR A 298 11.75 6.51 10.29
C TYR A 298 12.59 5.95 9.12
N VAL A 299 13.73 6.59 8.84
CA VAL A 299 14.59 6.27 7.69
C VAL A 299 15.25 4.88 7.77
N GLY A 300 15.21 4.21 8.91
CA GLY A 300 15.67 2.83 9.05
C GLY A 300 14.74 1.78 8.42
N LEU A 301 13.50 2.15 8.10
CA LEU A 301 12.56 1.33 7.34
C LEU A 301 11.96 2.22 6.23
N HIS A 302 12.36 2.00 5.00
CA HIS A 302 11.95 2.84 3.86
C HIS A 302 10.44 2.79 3.61
N ASP A 303 9.78 1.67 3.91
CA ASP A 303 8.32 1.51 3.79
C ASP A 303 7.53 2.50 4.67
N ALA A 304 8.15 3.09 5.69
CA ALA A 304 7.54 4.15 6.49
C ALA A 304 7.26 5.44 5.69
N TYR A 305 7.91 5.60 4.53
CA TYR A 305 7.78 6.74 3.61
C TYR A 305 7.55 6.28 2.17
N LEU A 306 6.92 5.12 1.99
CA LEU A 306 6.75 4.49 0.67
C LEU A 306 6.06 5.42 -0.33
N SER A 307 4.93 6.02 0.01
CA SER A 307 4.22 6.92 -0.91
C SER A 307 5.03 8.18 -1.26
N VAL A 308 5.86 8.66 -0.35
CA VAL A 308 6.77 9.80 -0.62
C VAL A 308 7.87 9.37 -1.59
N ALA A 309 8.48 8.21 -1.39
CA ALA A 309 9.50 7.66 -2.27
C ALA A 309 8.94 7.39 -3.68
N GLU A 310 7.75 6.79 -3.75
CA GLU A 310 7.05 6.55 -5.02
C GLU A 310 6.69 7.87 -5.75
N ALA A 311 6.22 8.89 -5.02
CA ALA A 311 5.93 10.19 -5.61
C ALA A 311 7.19 10.85 -6.19
N LEU A 312 8.34 10.75 -5.51
CA LEU A 312 9.63 11.21 -6.04
C LEU A 312 10.04 10.42 -7.29
N THR A 313 9.85 9.10 -7.28
CA THR A 313 10.10 8.24 -8.46
C THR A 313 9.22 8.64 -9.64
N HIS A 314 7.92 8.86 -9.43
CA HIS A 314 6.99 9.32 -10.48
C HIS A 314 7.41 10.70 -11.03
N GLY A 315 7.78 11.63 -10.14
CA GLY A 315 8.30 12.92 -10.56
C GLY A 315 9.57 12.79 -11.41
N GLY A 316 10.45 11.86 -11.05
CA GLY A 316 11.64 11.54 -11.83
C GLY A 316 11.30 10.97 -13.21
N ILE A 317 10.41 10.01 -13.29
CA ILE A 317 9.97 9.37 -14.55
C ILE A 317 9.39 10.42 -15.51
N GLU A 318 8.54 11.32 -15.02
CA GLU A 318 7.92 12.35 -15.84
C GLU A 318 8.94 13.37 -16.34
N ASN A 319 9.93 13.70 -15.52
CA ASN A 319 11.01 14.63 -15.91
C ASN A 319 12.22 13.95 -16.57
N GLY A 320 12.16 12.64 -16.83
CA GLY A 320 13.21 11.90 -17.54
C GLY A 320 14.51 11.74 -16.75
N VAL A 321 14.46 11.77 -15.43
CA VAL A 321 15.61 11.60 -14.54
C VAL A 321 15.38 10.49 -13.53
N SER A 322 16.45 9.83 -13.09
CA SER A 322 16.38 8.99 -11.89
C SER A 322 16.47 9.85 -10.63
N VAL A 323 15.80 9.42 -9.58
CA VAL A 323 15.85 10.08 -8.26
C VAL A 323 16.58 9.19 -7.27
N ASP A 324 17.75 9.64 -6.83
CA ASP A 324 18.47 9.03 -5.72
C ASP A 324 18.00 9.64 -4.41
N ILE A 325 17.35 8.86 -3.57
CA ILE A 325 16.88 9.31 -2.26
C ILE A 325 18.01 9.12 -1.25
N ARG A 326 18.57 10.25 -0.76
CA ARG A 326 19.48 10.25 0.39
C ARG A 326 18.63 10.24 1.66
N TRP A 327 18.58 9.08 2.31
CA TRP A 327 17.88 8.91 3.58
C TRP A 327 18.67 9.52 4.73
N VAL A 328 18.17 10.59 5.34
CA VAL A 328 18.84 11.33 6.41
C VAL A 328 18.03 11.19 7.69
N ASN A 329 18.65 10.62 8.74
CA ASN A 329 18.03 10.57 10.05
C ASN A 329 18.01 11.99 10.66
N SER A 330 16.81 12.51 10.91
CA SER A 330 16.64 13.86 11.44
C SER A 330 17.29 14.06 12.83
N GLU A 331 17.52 12.99 13.60
CA GLU A 331 18.19 13.08 14.90
C GLU A 331 19.71 13.35 14.78
N GLU A 332 20.29 13.08 13.60
CA GLU A 332 21.71 13.32 13.34
C GLU A 332 22.00 14.72 12.75
N VAL A 333 20.93 15.46 12.40
CA VAL A 333 21.07 16.78 11.78
C VAL A 333 21.18 17.84 12.88
N THR A 334 22.35 18.44 12.97
CA THR A 334 22.67 19.56 13.86
C THR A 334 23.24 20.72 13.02
N ALA A 335 23.48 21.87 13.64
CA ALA A 335 24.16 22.99 12.95
C ALA A 335 25.51 22.58 12.36
N ASP A 336 26.26 21.70 13.09
CA ASP A 336 27.61 21.26 12.66
C ASP A 336 27.59 20.15 11.60
N THR A 337 26.50 19.37 11.52
CA THR A 337 26.41 18.22 10.61
C THR A 337 25.60 18.49 9.37
N ALA A 338 24.79 19.53 9.33
CA ALA A 338 23.88 19.88 8.25
C ALA A 338 24.58 19.96 6.90
N ASP A 339 25.69 20.72 6.81
CA ASP A 339 26.47 20.86 5.60
C ASP A 339 26.97 19.52 5.07
N ARG A 340 27.52 18.67 5.96
CA ARG A 340 28.02 17.35 5.58
C ARG A 340 26.92 16.40 5.09
N LEU A 341 25.76 16.41 5.74
CA LEU A 341 24.67 15.50 5.43
C LEU A 341 23.89 15.89 4.17
N MET A 342 23.81 17.19 3.90
CA MET A 342 22.99 17.73 2.80
C MET A 342 23.79 18.37 1.65
N SER A 343 25.12 18.35 1.71
CA SER A 343 25.95 18.86 0.62
C SER A 343 25.71 18.07 -0.67
N GLY A 344 25.57 18.81 -1.78
CA GLY A 344 25.44 18.24 -3.13
C GLY A 344 24.07 17.63 -3.44
N VAL A 345 23.03 17.82 -2.58
CA VAL A 345 21.66 17.43 -2.94
C VAL A 345 21.01 18.49 -3.83
N HIS A 346 20.11 18.03 -4.70
CA HIS A 346 19.37 18.89 -5.62
C HIS A 346 18.05 19.38 -5.02
N GLY A 347 17.60 18.76 -3.92
CA GLY A 347 16.41 19.15 -3.16
C GLY A 347 16.37 18.49 -1.79
N ILE A 348 15.58 19.07 -0.89
CA ILE A 348 15.36 18.55 0.46
C ILE A 348 13.86 18.37 0.66
N LEU A 349 13.46 17.17 1.08
CA LEU A 349 12.08 16.84 1.46
C LEU A 349 12.04 16.48 2.94
N VAL A 350 11.16 17.15 3.69
CA VAL A 350 10.89 16.82 5.09
C VAL A 350 9.48 16.23 5.19
N PRO A 351 9.34 14.92 5.43
CA PRO A 351 8.05 14.24 5.47
C PRO A 351 7.32 14.47 6.81
N GLY A 352 6.07 14.00 6.84
CA GLY A 352 5.24 13.94 8.02
C GLY A 352 5.82 13.09 9.18
N GLY A 353 5.09 13.04 10.28
CA GLY A 353 5.38 12.24 11.46
C GLY A 353 4.77 12.85 12.72
N PHE A 354 4.58 12.03 13.75
CA PHE A 354 4.01 12.44 15.04
C PHE A 354 5.05 12.41 16.16
N GLY A 355 4.88 13.28 17.17
CA GLY A 355 5.74 13.39 18.35
C GLY A 355 7.05 14.12 18.11
N GLY A 356 7.70 14.54 19.20
CA GLY A 356 8.82 15.51 19.21
C GLY A 356 10.18 14.97 18.78
N ARG A 357 10.36 13.65 18.57
CA ARG A 357 11.65 13.06 18.20
C ARG A 357 12.14 13.58 16.84
N GLY A 358 13.37 14.06 16.76
CA GLY A 358 14.03 14.54 15.54
C GLY A 358 13.49 15.86 14.98
N VAL A 359 12.66 16.60 15.73
CA VAL A 359 12.05 17.87 15.31
C VAL A 359 13.08 18.95 15.07
N GLU A 360 14.00 19.17 16.00
CA GLU A 360 15.02 20.21 15.85
C GLU A 360 15.97 19.94 14.68
N GLY A 361 16.31 18.68 14.42
CA GLY A 361 17.08 18.32 13.23
C GLY A 361 16.34 18.57 11.92
N LYS A 362 15.02 18.36 11.88
CA LYS A 362 14.20 18.77 10.73
C LYS A 362 14.23 20.29 10.54
N ILE A 363 14.12 21.07 11.62
CA ILE A 363 14.25 22.54 11.58
C ILE A 363 15.61 22.97 11.03
N GLN A 364 16.71 22.31 11.47
CA GLN A 364 18.05 22.59 10.92
C GLN A 364 18.16 22.26 9.42
N ALA A 365 17.56 21.17 8.97
CA ALA A 365 17.52 20.83 7.54
C ALA A 365 16.74 21.87 6.72
N ILE A 366 15.63 22.36 7.25
CA ILE A 366 14.81 23.41 6.62
C ILE A 366 15.61 24.73 6.55
N ARG A 367 16.28 25.09 7.67
CA ARG A 367 17.15 26.24 7.70
C ARG A 367 18.26 26.16 6.66
N PHE A 368 18.94 25.01 6.58
CA PHE A 368 19.97 24.76 5.57
C PHE A 368 19.41 24.97 4.16
N ALA A 369 18.23 24.41 3.83
CA ALA A 369 17.61 24.59 2.52
C ALA A 369 17.36 26.07 2.20
N ARG A 370 16.79 26.83 3.14
CA ARG A 370 16.49 28.25 2.96
C ARG A 370 17.77 29.09 2.79
N GLU A 371 18.79 28.88 3.65
CA GLU A 371 20.01 29.68 3.65
C GLU A 371 20.92 29.39 2.44
N ASN A 372 20.85 28.16 1.90
CA ASN A 372 21.64 27.76 0.73
C ASN A 372 20.86 27.76 -0.59
N GLY A 373 19.59 28.19 -0.59
CA GLY A 373 18.77 28.24 -1.79
C GLY A 373 18.48 26.88 -2.42
N VAL A 374 18.48 25.80 -1.60
CA VAL A 374 18.15 24.44 -2.06
C VAL A 374 16.63 24.29 -2.14
N PRO A 375 16.06 23.79 -3.26
CA PRO A 375 14.63 23.48 -3.37
C PRO A 375 14.14 22.65 -2.17
N PHE A 376 13.00 23.05 -1.59
CA PHE A 376 12.45 22.45 -0.38
C PHE A 376 11.00 22.10 -0.53
N LEU A 377 10.60 20.92 -0.02
CA LEU A 377 9.20 20.53 0.17
C LEU A 377 8.99 19.98 1.58
N GLY A 378 8.06 20.58 2.32
CA GLY A 378 7.59 20.09 3.62
C GLY A 378 6.20 19.47 3.51
N ILE A 379 6.05 18.21 3.95
CA ILE A 379 4.77 17.52 3.97
C ILE A 379 4.30 17.38 5.42
N CYS A 380 3.04 17.74 5.73
CA CYS A 380 2.44 17.60 7.05
C CYS A 380 3.32 18.26 8.13
N LEU A 381 3.95 17.49 9.04
CA LEU A 381 4.90 18.02 10.03
C LEU A 381 6.03 18.83 9.38
N GLY A 382 6.53 18.41 8.22
CA GLY A 382 7.59 19.15 7.52
C GLY A 382 7.16 20.57 7.10
N MET A 383 5.93 20.74 6.66
CA MET A 383 5.35 22.06 6.38
C MET A 383 5.18 22.89 7.67
N GLN A 384 4.65 22.28 8.73
CA GLN A 384 4.48 22.94 10.03
C GLN A 384 5.82 23.43 10.61
N LEU A 385 6.86 22.61 10.50
CA LEU A 385 8.21 22.97 10.96
C LEU A 385 8.87 24.03 10.08
N ALA A 386 8.52 24.13 8.80
CA ALA A 386 8.98 25.23 7.96
C ALA A 386 8.41 26.57 8.42
N VAL A 387 7.15 26.61 8.85
CA VAL A 387 6.54 27.81 9.47
C VAL A 387 7.28 28.15 10.79
N ALA A 388 7.56 27.17 11.63
CA ALA A 388 8.27 27.39 12.88
C ALA A 388 9.72 27.87 12.64
N GLU A 389 10.43 27.29 11.68
CA GLU A 389 11.77 27.73 11.29
C GLU A 389 11.78 29.18 10.83
N PHE A 390 10.87 29.54 9.93
CA PHE A 390 10.77 30.91 9.41
C PHE A 390 10.43 31.91 10.54
N ALA A 391 9.48 31.55 11.40
CA ALA A 391 9.13 32.37 12.56
C ALA A 391 10.33 32.62 13.49
N ARG A 392 11.12 31.58 13.78
CA ARG A 392 12.31 31.68 14.66
C ARG A 392 13.45 32.49 14.02
N ASN A 393 13.81 32.16 12.79
CA ASN A 393 15.07 32.58 12.21
C ASN A 393 14.93 33.79 11.25
N VAL A 394 13.73 34.08 10.77
CA VAL A 394 13.48 35.23 9.88
C VAL A 394 12.65 36.31 10.60
N CYS A 395 11.58 35.92 11.33
CA CYS A 395 10.74 36.87 12.03
C CYS A 395 11.27 37.22 13.45
N GLY A 396 12.28 36.53 13.97
CA GLY A 396 12.86 36.78 15.28
C GLY A 396 12.00 36.34 16.48
N LEU A 397 11.00 35.48 16.24
CA LEU A 397 10.10 34.95 17.27
C LEU A 397 10.77 33.77 17.98
N ALA A 398 11.68 34.08 18.92
CA ALA A 398 12.45 33.07 19.65
C ALA A 398 11.51 32.04 20.31
N GLY A 399 11.78 30.74 20.10
CA GLY A 399 10.98 29.64 20.67
C GLY A 399 9.65 29.37 19.94
N ALA A 400 9.35 30.00 18.80
CA ALA A 400 8.15 29.70 18.02
C ALA A 400 8.06 28.20 17.69
N HIS A 401 6.90 27.58 17.91
CA HIS A 401 6.70 26.15 17.75
C HIS A 401 5.24 25.79 17.47
N SER A 402 4.99 24.49 17.25
CA SER A 402 3.66 23.92 17.29
C SER A 402 3.22 23.68 18.74
N ALA A 403 2.01 24.06 19.11
CA ALA A 403 1.42 23.80 20.43
C ALA A 403 1.22 22.30 20.69
N GLU A 404 1.08 21.46 19.64
CA GLU A 404 1.07 19.99 19.78
C GLU A 404 2.40 19.44 20.31
N LEU A 405 3.53 20.05 19.89
CA LEU A 405 4.87 19.58 20.24
C LEU A 405 5.42 20.25 21.50
N ASP A 406 5.11 21.52 21.69
CA ASP A 406 5.44 22.30 22.90
C ASP A 406 4.23 23.15 23.33
N PRO A 407 3.40 22.62 24.25
CA PRO A 407 2.24 23.35 24.75
C PRO A 407 2.57 24.68 25.46
N ASN A 408 3.83 24.88 25.85
CA ASN A 408 4.29 26.08 26.57
C ASN A 408 5.04 27.07 25.67
N THR A 409 5.02 26.87 24.35
CA THR A 409 5.72 27.77 23.43
C THR A 409 5.21 29.20 23.59
N PRO A 410 6.10 30.22 23.64
CA PRO A 410 5.69 31.61 23.71
C PRO A 410 5.04 32.13 22.43
N HIS A 411 5.26 31.40 21.32
CA HIS A 411 4.73 31.75 19.99
C HIS A 411 4.18 30.50 19.30
N PRO A 412 2.89 30.11 19.58
CA PRO A 412 2.27 28.96 18.95
C PRO A 412 1.87 29.31 17.50
N VAL A 413 2.83 29.18 16.57
CA VAL A 413 2.62 29.49 15.14
C VAL A 413 1.88 28.37 14.40
N ILE A 414 1.80 27.19 14.99
CA ILE A 414 0.97 26.05 14.61
C ILE A 414 0.19 25.62 15.85
N ASP A 415 -1.10 25.39 15.72
CA ASP A 415 -1.96 24.99 16.83
C ASP A 415 -2.88 23.84 16.43
N LEU A 416 -3.48 23.20 17.45
CA LEU A 416 -4.48 22.15 17.25
C LEU A 416 -5.74 22.73 16.62
N MET A 417 -6.36 21.95 15.76
CA MET A 417 -7.68 22.31 15.22
C MET A 417 -8.72 22.30 16.36
N PRO A 418 -9.72 23.20 16.33
CA PRO A 418 -10.70 23.31 17.41
C PRO A 418 -11.44 22.00 17.74
N ASP A 419 -11.70 21.16 16.73
CA ASP A 419 -12.33 19.83 16.84
C ASP A 419 -11.39 18.73 17.37
N GLN A 420 -10.08 19.00 17.46
CA GLN A 420 -9.08 18.09 18.02
C GLN A 420 -8.73 18.38 19.47
N VAL A 421 -9.24 19.49 20.04
CA VAL A 421 -8.99 19.85 21.43
C VAL A 421 -9.76 18.90 22.35
N GLY A 422 -9.06 18.23 23.29
CA GLY A 422 -9.66 17.29 24.25
C GLY A 422 -9.94 15.89 23.73
N VAL A 423 -9.52 15.55 22.52
CA VAL A 423 -9.64 14.19 21.97
C VAL A 423 -8.65 13.26 22.67
N THR A 424 -9.15 12.24 23.37
CA THR A 424 -8.35 11.25 24.11
C THR A 424 -8.11 9.96 23.33
N ALA A 425 -9.08 9.52 22.52
CA ALA A 425 -8.93 8.37 21.64
C ALA A 425 -8.01 8.73 20.46
N LYS A 426 -7.03 7.87 20.14
CA LYS A 426 -6.02 8.17 19.12
C LYS A 426 -6.31 7.58 17.74
N GLY A 427 -7.07 6.49 17.66
CA GLY A 427 -7.41 5.85 16.38
C GLY A 427 -8.65 6.46 15.74
N GLY A 428 -8.60 6.76 14.45
CA GLY A 428 -9.74 7.22 13.65
C GLY A 428 -10.32 8.59 14.04
N THR A 429 -9.61 9.40 14.83
CA THR A 429 -10.13 10.66 15.39
C THR A 429 -9.50 11.93 14.80
N MET A 430 -8.50 11.78 13.95
CA MET A 430 -7.85 12.89 13.27
C MET A 430 -8.70 13.45 12.12
N ARG A 431 -8.31 14.60 11.58
CA ARG A 431 -8.81 15.06 10.28
C ARG A 431 -8.24 14.14 9.21
N LEU A 432 -9.07 13.26 8.68
CA LEU A 432 -8.71 12.18 7.76
C LEU A 432 -9.45 12.29 6.43
N GLY A 433 -8.77 11.90 5.35
CA GLY A 433 -9.36 11.83 4.02
C GLY A 433 -9.20 13.10 3.19
N SER A 434 -9.93 13.18 2.12
CA SER A 434 -9.82 14.21 1.09
C SER A 434 -10.55 15.49 1.48
N TYR A 435 -9.85 16.62 1.41
CA TYR A 435 -10.40 17.94 1.70
C TYR A 435 -10.12 18.91 0.57
N PRO A 436 -11.07 19.77 0.20
CA PRO A 436 -10.87 20.77 -0.83
C PRO A 436 -9.89 21.85 -0.38
N CYS A 437 -9.04 22.29 -1.31
CA CYS A 437 -8.09 23.37 -1.11
C CYS A 437 -8.14 24.35 -2.28
N ARG A 438 -8.28 25.65 -1.97
CA ARG A 438 -8.23 26.72 -2.97
C ARG A 438 -6.83 27.31 -3.00
N LEU A 439 -6.16 27.18 -4.14
CA LEU A 439 -4.83 27.72 -4.38
C LEU A 439 -4.89 29.20 -4.78
N ALA A 440 -3.97 30.00 -4.22
CA ALA A 440 -3.87 31.41 -4.59
C ALA A 440 -3.49 31.54 -6.08
N ALA A 441 -4.23 32.40 -6.79
CA ALA A 441 -3.94 32.68 -8.19
C ALA A 441 -2.49 33.22 -8.37
N GLY A 442 -1.77 32.69 -9.35
CA GLY A 442 -0.38 33.06 -9.62
C GLY A 442 0.66 32.47 -8.66
N SER A 443 0.24 31.63 -7.70
CA SER A 443 1.18 30.88 -6.86
C SER A 443 1.87 29.75 -7.64
N LEU A 444 3.06 29.36 -7.18
CA LEU A 444 3.76 28.19 -7.71
C LEU A 444 2.92 26.91 -7.62
N ALA A 445 2.18 26.74 -6.51
CA ALA A 445 1.29 25.60 -6.30
C ALA A 445 0.20 25.57 -7.41
N ALA A 446 -0.48 26.70 -7.68
CA ALA A 446 -1.47 26.76 -8.74
C ALA A 446 -0.89 26.46 -10.14
N ALA A 447 0.36 26.87 -10.40
CA ALA A 447 1.05 26.56 -11.65
C ALA A 447 1.40 25.08 -11.77
N VAL A 448 1.86 24.45 -10.68
CA VAL A 448 2.24 23.02 -10.64
C VAL A 448 1.00 22.11 -10.78
N TYR A 449 -0.09 22.42 -10.08
CA TYR A 449 -1.33 21.64 -10.18
C TYR A 449 -2.11 21.94 -11.48
N GLY A 450 -1.86 23.06 -12.13
CA GLY A 450 -2.65 23.49 -13.30
C GLY A 450 -4.11 23.82 -12.99
N ALA A 451 -4.46 24.01 -11.71
CA ALA A 451 -5.81 24.25 -11.21
C ALA A 451 -5.79 25.20 -10.01
N GLN A 452 -6.90 25.87 -9.75
CA GLN A 452 -7.07 26.71 -8.55
C GLN A 452 -7.84 26.01 -7.43
N GLU A 453 -8.58 24.97 -7.74
CA GLU A 453 -9.28 24.14 -6.76
C GLU A 453 -8.77 22.71 -6.89
N ILE A 454 -8.27 22.17 -5.80
CA ILE A 454 -7.73 20.82 -5.67
C ILE A 454 -8.33 20.15 -4.45
N SER A 455 -8.10 18.85 -4.32
CA SER A 455 -8.46 18.10 -3.13
C SER A 455 -7.28 17.22 -2.72
N GLU A 456 -6.90 17.31 -1.45
CA GLU A 456 -5.77 16.58 -0.91
C GLU A 456 -6.17 15.78 0.33
N ARG A 457 -5.53 14.62 0.52
CA ARG A 457 -5.77 13.76 1.68
C ARG A 457 -5.03 14.29 2.90
N HIS A 458 -5.74 14.38 4.00
CA HIS A 458 -5.22 14.84 5.29
C HIS A 458 -5.08 13.69 6.29
N ARG A 459 -4.10 13.84 7.18
CA ARG A 459 -3.93 13.06 8.40
C ARG A 459 -3.33 13.99 9.46
N HIS A 460 -4.18 14.84 10.06
CA HIS A 460 -3.78 15.95 10.95
C HIS A 460 -4.62 16.00 12.23
N ARG A 461 -4.05 16.60 13.27
CA ARG A 461 -4.72 16.98 14.52
C ARG A 461 -5.00 18.47 14.61
#